data_a6e77220e58e7d1b788140ce6f5cfad8
#
_entry.id   a6e77220e58e7d1b788140ce6f5cfad8
#
_cell.length_a   1.000
_cell.length_b   1.000
_cell.length_c   1.000
_cell.angle_alpha   90.00
_cell.angle_beta   90.00
_cell.angle_gamma   90.00
#
_symmetry.space_group_name_H-M   'P 1'
#
loop_
_entity.id
_entity.type
_entity.pdbx_description
1 polymer ?
#
loop_
_entity_poly.entity_id
_entity_poly.type
_entity_poly.pdbx_seq_one_letter_code
_entity_poly.pdbx_strand_id
1 'polypeptide(L)'
;MNIFKQSKVGLKENVEYKLTDKNGDIKPIFKANKLYTWLMKKGFVSNDLTSPLLGNFVDSMVIANLITTAGVAGIAARINGSGSPDAYTYVGIGTGTTGAADANTQLEAEITTSGGARASASVSVVTTDTAGDTAQLQLTYNFTTGASFAITESGVLNAASTGTLLARQVFSAINVASGDSLQVTWKFDVDTA
;
A
#
# COMPACT_ATOMS: atom_id res chain seq x y z
N MET A 1 -20.17 30.34 -27.60
CA MET A 1 -18.95 29.56 -27.46
C MET A 1 -18.96 28.96 -26.07
N ASN A 2 -19.47 27.71 -25.92
CA ASN A 2 -19.58 27.04 -24.62
C ASN A 2 -18.20 26.49 -24.26
N ILE A 3 -17.54 27.17 -23.34
CA ILE A 3 -16.33 26.63 -22.73
C ILE A 3 -16.79 25.61 -21.68
N PHE A 4 -16.86 24.33 -22.06
CA PHE A 4 -17.02 23.27 -21.11
C PHE A 4 -15.77 23.27 -20.20
N LYS A 5 -15.92 23.73 -18.95
CA LYS A 5 -14.95 23.47 -17.91
C LYS A 5 -14.91 21.96 -17.73
N GLN A 6 -13.87 21.29 -18.22
CA GLN A 6 -13.63 19.89 -17.83
C GLN A 6 -13.31 19.89 -16.34
N SER A 7 -14.21 19.32 -15.55
CA SER A 7 -13.86 18.97 -14.17
C SER A 7 -12.80 17.88 -14.23
N LYS A 8 -11.62 18.15 -13.70
CA LYS A 8 -10.60 17.13 -13.51
C LYS A 8 -10.96 16.38 -12.23
N VAL A 9 -11.38 15.13 -12.36
CA VAL A 9 -11.44 14.20 -11.24
C VAL A 9 -10.06 13.56 -11.10
N GLY A 10 -9.43 13.76 -9.96
CA GLY A 10 -8.15 13.14 -9.60
C GLY A 10 -8.38 12.00 -8.61
N LEU A 11 -7.51 11.00 -8.64
CA LEU A 11 -7.42 9.99 -7.60
C LEU A 11 -6.13 10.23 -6.85
N LYS A 12 -6.23 10.62 -5.57
CA LYS A 12 -5.09 10.75 -4.67
C LYS A 12 -5.07 9.52 -3.77
N GLU A 13 -3.95 8.87 -3.71
CA GLU A 13 -3.82 7.63 -2.96
C GLU A 13 -2.64 7.68 -2.00
N ASN A 14 -2.85 7.11 -0.84
CA ASN A 14 -1.81 6.90 0.15
C ASN A 14 -2.00 5.57 0.89
N VAL A 15 -0.93 5.11 1.49
CA VAL A 15 -0.94 3.97 2.39
C VAL A 15 -0.22 4.32 3.68
N GLU A 16 -0.83 3.96 4.81
CA GLU A 16 -0.29 4.13 6.14
C GLU A 16 0.06 2.76 6.75
N TYR A 17 1.21 2.71 7.40
CA TYR A 17 1.71 1.54 8.13
C TYR A 17 1.93 1.89 9.59
N LYS A 18 1.42 1.04 10.51
CA LYS A 18 1.66 1.09 11.96
C LYS A 18 2.11 -0.28 12.42
N LEU A 19 3.24 -0.33 13.14
CA LEU A 19 3.80 -1.55 13.68
C LEU A 19 3.67 -1.54 15.21
N THR A 20 3.19 -2.65 15.78
CA THR A 20 3.19 -2.89 17.23
C THR A 20 3.93 -4.18 17.55
N ASP A 21 4.53 -4.25 18.72
CA ASP A 21 5.16 -5.44 19.23
C ASP A 21 4.14 -6.42 19.84
N LYS A 22 4.61 -7.54 20.35
CA LYS A 22 3.81 -8.58 21.00
C LYS A 22 3.06 -8.12 22.27
N ASN A 23 3.44 -6.99 22.86
CA ASN A 23 2.79 -6.41 24.04
C ASN A 23 1.74 -5.36 23.65
N GLY A 24 1.66 -5.01 22.36
CA GLY A 24 0.81 -3.95 21.83
C GLY A 24 1.49 -2.56 21.84
N ASP A 25 2.77 -2.48 22.17
CA ASP A 25 3.51 -1.23 22.15
C ASP A 25 3.94 -0.85 20.73
N ILE A 26 3.89 0.45 20.41
CA ILE A 26 4.27 0.96 19.09
C ILE A 26 5.77 0.72 18.86
N LYS A 27 6.09 0.05 17.73
CA LYS A 27 7.46 -0.08 17.23
C LYS A 27 7.70 0.96 16.14
N PRO A 28 8.60 1.93 16.37
CA PRO A 28 8.90 2.95 15.37
C PRO A 28 9.38 2.36 14.04
N ILE A 29 8.88 2.89 12.94
CA ILE A 29 9.21 2.49 11.56
C ILE A 29 10.20 3.50 10.98
N PHE A 30 11.23 3.04 10.26
CA PHE A 30 12.15 3.92 9.57
C PHE A 30 11.53 4.48 8.30
N LYS A 31 11.27 5.79 8.28
CA LYS A 31 10.78 6.53 7.10
C LYS A 31 11.95 7.14 6.35
N ALA A 32 12.22 6.62 5.15
CA ALA A 32 13.25 7.14 4.25
C ALA A 32 12.96 8.58 3.80
N ASN A 33 13.98 9.42 3.76
CA ASN A 33 13.86 10.75 3.15
C ASN A 33 13.87 10.68 1.61
N LYS A 34 13.64 11.83 0.94
CA LYS A 34 13.59 11.90 -0.53
C LYS A 34 14.88 11.44 -1.20
N LEU A 35 16.05 11.73 -0.60
CA LEU A 35 17.35 11.31 -1.13
C LEU A 35 17.50 9.79 -1.07
N TYR A 36 17.21 9.19 0.09
CA TYR A 36 17.30 7.73 0.24
C TYR A 36 16.29 7.01 -0.66
N THR A 37 15.05 7.49 -0.74
CA THR A 37 14.04 6.95 -1.65
C THR A 37 14.50 7.00 -3.11
N TRP A 38 15.18 8.08 -3.53
CA TRP A 38 15.74 8.19 -4.87
C TRP A 38 16.89 7.21 -5.09
N LEU A 39 17.80 7.06 -4.11
CA LEU A 39 18.93 6.12 -4.18
C LEU A 39 18.46 4.66 -4.24
N MET A 40 17.42 4.28 -3.47
CA MET A 40 16.80 2.96 -3.55
C MET A 40 16.21 2.69 -4.94
N LYS A 41 15.44 3.63 -5.50
CA LYS A 41 14.86 3.51 -6.86
C LYS A 41 15.90 3.35 -7.94
N LYS A 42 17.14 3.85 -7.73
CA LYS A 42 18.26 3.71 -8.65
C LYS A 42 19.14 2.49 -8.38
N GLY A 43 18.83 1.72 -7.34
CA GLY A 43 19.61 0.55 -6.94
C GLY A 43 20.98 0.85 -6.32
N PHE A 44 21.20 2.08 -5.86
CA PHE A 44 22.48 2.49 -5.24
C PHE A 44 22.58 2.09 -3.77
N VAL A 45 21.46 1.86 -3.10
CA VAL A 45 21.41 1.49 -1.68
C VAL A 45 20.32 0.43 -1.45
N SER A 46 20.52 -0.38 -0.41
CA SER A 46 19.57 -1.40 0.02
C SER A 46 18.40 -0.78 0.81
N ASN A 47 17.26 -1.45 0.82
CA ASN A 47 16.04 -1.01 1.50
C ASN A 47 16.12 -1.13 3.03
N ASP A 48 17.10 -1.83 3.56
CA ASP A 48 17.30 -2.10 4.99
C ASP A 48 18.28 -1.14 5.67
N LEU A 49 18.90 -0.23 4.90
CA LEU A 49 19.86 0.73 5.43
C LEU A 49 19.14 1.83 6.21
N THR A 50 19.37 1.92 7.51
CA THR A 50 18.84 2.96 8.41
C THR A 50 19.95 3.88 8.89
N SER A 51 19.82 5.18 8.62
CA SER A 51 20.75 6.22 9.05
C SER A 51 20.02 7.53 9.25
N PRO A 52 20.34 8.33 10.27
CA PRO A 52 19.74 9.65 10.47
C PRO A 52 19.89 10.60 9.29
N LEU A 53 20.90 10.41 8.45
CA LEU A 53 21.08 11.16 7.20
C LEU A 53 20.11 10.73 6.11
N LEU A 54 19.58 9.50 6.17
CA LEU A 54 18.76 8.88 5.15
C LEU A 54 17.26 8.86 5.48
N GLY A 55 16.91 9.12 6.76
CA GLY A 55 15.53 9.13 7.21
C GLY A 55 15.44 9.28 8.73
N ASN A 56 14.25 9.05 9.26
CA ASN A 56 13.96 9.08 10.69
C ASN A 56 12.97 7.97 11.08
N PHE A 57 12.95 7.61 12.35
CA PHE A 57 11.93 6.70 12.90
C PHE A 57 10.66 7.47 13.20
N VAL A 58 9.51 6.87 12.86
CA VAL A 58 8.17 7.43 13.07
C VAL A 58 7.22 6.34 13.59
N ASP A 59 6.21 6.75 14.35
CA ASP A 59 5.21 5.83 14.90
C ASP A 59 4.25 5.30 13.82
N SER A 60 4.08 6.08 12.75
CA SER A 60 3.28 5.71 11.59
C SER A 60 3.94 6.26 10.32
N MET A 61 4.02 5.45 9.28
CA MET A 61 4.61 5.82 8.01
C MET A 61 3.50 5.96 6.95
N VAL A 62 3.31 7.17 6.42
CA VAL A 62 2.38 7.45 5.31
C VAL A 62 3.18 7.77 4.05
N ILE A 63 2.86 7.08 2.96
CA ILE A 63 3.49 7.26 1.65
C ILE A 63 2.45 7.25 0.52
N ALA A 64 2.71 8.02 -0.55
CA ALA A 64 1.93 7.94 -1.77
C ALA A 64 2.21 6.61 -2.47
N ASN A 65 1.22 6.05 -3.12
CA ASN A 65 1.31 4.79 -3.86
C ASN A 65 1.21 4.99 -5.39
N LEU A 66 1.19 3.91 -6.14
CA LEU A 66 1.03 3.92 -7.58
C LEU A 66 -0.14 3.02 -7.98
N ILE A 67 -1.12 3.58 -8.72
CA ILE A 67 -2.18 2.79 -9.36
C ILE A 67 -1.62 2.16 -10.64
N THR A 68 -1.89 0.88 -10.82
CA THR A 68 -1.46 0.15 -12.01
C THR A 68 -2.38 0.43 -13.21
N THR A 69 -1.90 0.18 -14.42
CA THR A 69 -2.73 0.25 -15.64
C THR A 69 -3.94 -0.68 -15.54
N ALA A 70 -3.76 -1.89 -14.99
CA ALA A 70 -4.86 -2.83 -14.75
C ALA A 70 -5.84 -2.30 -13.70
N GLY A 71 -5.35 -1.61 -12.67
CA GLY A 71 -6.16 -0.95 -11.66
C GLY A 71 -7.03 0.16 -12.24
N VAL A 72 -6.48 1.02 -13.09
CA VAL A 72 -7.24 2.06 -13.79
C VAL A 72 -8.36 1.46 -14.63
N ALA A 73 -8.06 0.42 -15.42
CA ALA A 73 -9.06 -0.30 -16.21
C ALA A 73 -10.16 -0.93 -15.34
N GLY A 74 -9.77 -1.51 -14.20
CA GLY A 74 -10.70 -2.08 -13.22
C GLY A 74 -11.64 -1.05 -12.60
N ILE A 75 -11.13 0.15 -12.25
CA ILE A 75 -11.97 1.27 -11.78
C ILE A 75 -12.98 1.68 -12.86
N ALA A 76 -12.53 1.87 -14.11
CA ALA A 76 -13.41 2.23 -15.23
C ALA A 76 -14.52 1.18 -15.46
N ALA A 77 -14.17 -0.11 -15.42
CA ALA A 77 -15.11 -1.21 -15.54
C ALA A 77 -16.15 -1.23 -14.40
N ARG A 78 -15.76 -0.88 -13.18
CA ARG A 78 -16.68 -0.79 -12.04
C ARG A 78 -17.66 0.38 -12.14
N ILE A 79 -17.27 1.50 -12.73
CA ILE A 79 -18.16 2.66 -12.90
C ILE A 79 -19.35 2.32 -13.81
N ASN A 80 -19.15 1.52 -14.86
CA ASN A 80 -20.20 1.18 -15.83
C ASN A 80 -20.69 -0.29 -15.75
N GLY A 81 -20.14 -1.09 -14.83
CA GLY A 81 -20.48 -2.50 -14.67
C GLY A 81 -19.97 -3.43 -15.79
N SER A 82 -19.15 -2.93 -16.72
CA SER A 82 -18.66 -3.72 -17.87
C SER A 82 -17.54 -4.67 -17.45
N GLY A 83 -17.70 -5.97 -17.73
CA GLY A 83 -16.68 -6.98 -17.42
C GLY A 83 -16.31 -7.07 -15.94
N SER A 84 -17.19 -6.63 -15.09
CA SER A 84 -17.09 -6.32 -13.68
C SER A 84 -16.01 -7.10 -12.92
N PRO A 85 -14.80 -6.57 -12.70
CA PRO A 85 -13.92 -7.18 -11.72
C PRO A 85 -14.57 -7.10 -10.34
N ASP A 86 -14.32 -8.09 -9.48
CA ASP A 86 -14.73 -8.05 -8.08
C ASP A 86 -14.17 -6.80 -7.39
N ALA A 87 -14.80 -6.41 -6.28
CA ALA A 87 -14.32 -5.27 -5.50
C ALA A 87 -12.88 -5.50 -5.01
N TYR A 88 -12.09 -4.44 -5.02
CA TYR A 88 -10.73 -4.46 -4.49
C TYR A 88 -10.80 -4.42 -2.96
N THR A 89 -10.74 -5.59 -2.34
CA THR A 89 -10.90 -5.76 -0.89
C THR A 89 -9.74 -6.52 -0.24
N TYR A 90 -8.79 -6.98 -1.02
CA TYR A 90 -7.66 -7.74 -0.51
C TYR A 90 -6.40 -6.88 -0.43
N VAL A 91 -5.69 -6.99 0.68
CA VAL A 91 -4.37 -6.37 0.87
C VAL A 91 -3.33 -7.47 0.95
N GLY A 92 -2.24 -7.31 0.22
CA GLY A 92 -1.05 -8.15 0.26
C GLY A 92 0.16 -7.35 0.70
N ILE A 93 1.12 -8.03 1.35
CA ILE A 93 2.43 -7.50 1.72
C ILE A 93 3.52 -8.42 1.17
N GLY A 94 4.71 -7.88 0.98
CA GLY A 94 5.82 -8.63 0.40
C GLY A 94 7.20 -8.07 0.73
N THR A 95 8.21 -8.75 0.21
CA THR A 95 9.63 -8.39 0.37
C THR A 95 10.27 -7.95 -0.95
N GLY A 96 9.45 -7.65 -1.96
CA GLY A 96 9.93 -7.13 -3.25
C GLY A 96 10.50 -5.72 -3.12
N THR A 97 11.59 -5.45 -3.84
CA THR A 97 12.36 -4.21 -3.74
C THR A 97 12.39 -3.39 -5.03
N THR A 98 11.99 -3.98 -6.15
CA THR A 98 11.89 -3.27 -7.43
C THR A 98 10.80 -2.22 -7.36
N GLY A 99 11.14 -0.97 -7.69
CA GLY A 99 10.20 0.16 -7.63
C GLY A 99 8.87 -0.14 -8.31
N ALA A 100 7.78 0.34 -7.72
CA ALA A 100 6.45 0.17 -8.30
C ALA A 100 6.39 0.81 -9.69
N ALA A 101 5.75 0.12 -10.62
CA ALA A 101 5.52 0.56 -12.00
C ALA A 101 4.06 0.32 -12.39
N ASP A 102 3.51 1.15 -13.28
CA ASP A 102 2.14 1.06 -13.78
C ASP A 102 1.85 -0.27 -14.48
N ALA A 103 2.87 -0.91 -15.07
CA ALA A 103 2.77 -2.21 -15.70
C ALA A 103 2.75 -3.40 -14.71
N ASN A 104 2.87 -3.16 -13.39
CA ASN A 104 2.82 -4.26 -12.43
C ASN A 104 1.44 -4.93 -12.41
N THR A 105 1.44 -6.26 -12.36
CA THR A 105 0.22 -7.09 -12.33
C THR A 105 0.06 -7.84 -11.01
N GLN A 106 1.11 -7.87 -10.18
CA GLN A 106 1.15 -8.57 -8.89
C GLN A 106 2.25 -7.95 -7.99
N LEU A 107 2.31 -8.36 -6.73
CA LEU A 107 3.47 -8.12 -5.87
C LEU A 107 4.67 -8.90 -6.39
N GLU A 108 5.86 -8.35 -6.21
CA GLU A 108 7.11 -8.98 -6.69
C GLU A 108 7.48 -10.22 -5.86
N ALA A 109 7.36 -10.12 -4.54
CA ALA A 109 7.70 -11.20 -3.61
C ALA A 109 6.69 -11.23 -2.45
N GLU A 110 5.46 -11.67 -2.74
CA GLU A 110 4.36 -11.70 -1.78
C GLU A 110 4.63 -12.70 -0.64
N ILE A 111 4.37 -12.28 0.60
CA ILE A 111 4.42 -13.15 1.78
C ILE A 111 3.13 -13.95 1.85
N THR A 112 3.26 -15.29 2.00
CA THR A 112 2.11 -16.23 2.04
C THR A 112 2.05 -17.06 3.32
N THR A 113 2.95 -16.82 4.27
CA THR A 113 3.11 -17.64 5.48
C THR A 113 3.19 -16.80 6.74
N SER A 114 3.23 -17.43 7.89
CA SER A 114 3.54 -16.85 9.20
C SER A 114 2.71 -15.62 9.56
N GLY A 115 1.44 -15.57 9.15
CA GLY A 115 0.52 -14.46 9.43
C GLY A 115 0.62 -13.29 8.44
N GLY A 116 1.51 -13.35 7.44
CA GLY A 116 1.69 -12.30 6.43
C GLY A 116 0.95 -12.53 5.12
N ALA A 117 0.14 -13.59 5.01
CA ALA A 117 -0.58 -13.90 3.78
C ALA A 117 -1.63 -12.83 3.43
N ARG A 118 -1.84 -12.61 2.12
CA ARG A 118 -2.92 -11.76 1.61
C ARG A 118 -4.25 -12.12 2.26
N ALA A 119 -5.00 -11.11 2.69
CA ALA A 119 -6.30 -11.32 3.30
C ALA A 119 -7.28 -10.20 2.92
N SER A 120 -8.57 -10.47 3.16
CA SER A 120 -9.63 -9.48 3.00
C SER A 120 -9.51 -8.41 4.08
N ALA A 121 -9.49 -7.16 3.67
CA ALA A 121 -9.46 -6.00 4.55
C ALA A 121 -10.87 -5.59 5.00
N SER A 122 -10.96 -4.89 6.12
CA SER A 122 -12.13 -4.09 6.45
C SER A 122 -12.21 -2.93 5.49
N VAL A 123 -13.36 -2.75 4.84
CA VAL A 123 -13.60 -1.68 3.88
C VAL A 123 -14.58 -0.66 4.44
N SER A 124 -14.32 0.61 4.18
CA SER A 124 -15.19 1.71 4.57
C SER A 124 -15.08 2.87 3.57
N VAL A 125 -16.07 3.75 3.60
CA VAL A 125 -15.99 5.05 2.95
C VAL A 125 -15.80 6.09 4.05
N VAL A 126 -14.75 6.88 3.94
CA VAL A 126 -14.40 7.93 4.90
C VAL A 126 -14.34 9.29 4.22
N THR A 127 -14.18 10.35 5.01
CA THR A 127 -14.04 11.72 4.53
C THR A 127 -12.59 12.16 4.63
N THR A 128 -12.02 12.65 3.54
CA THR A 128 -10.74 13.37 3.53
C THR A 128 -10.99 14.87 3.37
N ASP A 129 -11.54 15.29 2.25
CA ASP A 129 -11.85 16.70 1.95
C ASP A 129 -13.35 16.92 1.78
N THR A 130 -14.05 15.99 1.12
CA THR A 130 -15.48 16.02 0.87
C THR A 130 -16.15 14.79 1.49
N ALA A 131 -17.34 14.92 2.01
CA ALA A 131 -18.05 13.83 2.68
C ALA A 131 -18.19 12.59 1.80
N GLY A 132 -17.58 11.48 2.22
CA GLY A 132 -17.68 10.20 1.54
C GLY A 132 -16.86 10.09 0.26
N ASP A 133 -15.76 10.82 0.15
CA ASP A 133 -14.87 10.86 -1.03
C ASP A 133 -13.81 9.76 -1.06
N THR A 134 -13.51 9.15 0.08
CA THR A 134 -12.35 8.27 0.23
C THR A 134 -12.73 6.82 0.49
N ALA A 135 -12.36 5.91 -0.41
CA ALA A 135 -12.40 4.48 -0.16
C ALA A 135 -11.22 4.06 0.73
N GLN A 136 -11.49 3.44 1.87
CA GLN A 136 -10.48 2.96 2.81
C GLN A 136 -10.52 1.44 2.93
N LEU A 137 -9.33 0.83 2.92
CA LEU A 137 -9.11 -0.59 3.23
C LEU A 137 -8.14 -0.67 4.40
N GLN A 138 -8.50 -1.40 5.45
CA GLN A 138 -7.63 -1.58 6.61
C GLN A 138 -7.48 -3.07 6.94
N LEU A 139 -6.23 -3.53 7.05
CA LEU A 139 -5.90 -4.90 7.44
C LEU A 139 -4.80 -4.89 8.49
N THR A 140 -4.96 -5.71 9.53
CA THR A 140 -3.91 -5.97 10.53
C THR A 140 -3.39 -7.38 10.34
N TYR A 141 -2.10 -7.49 10.04
CA TYR A 141 -1.36 -8.74 10.01
C TYR A 141 -0.84 -9.06 11.40
N ASN A 142 -1.14 -10.25 11.90
CA ASN A 142 -0.62 -10.73 13.18
C ASN A 142 0.41 -11.83 12.89
N PHE A 143 1.69 -11.52 13.10
CA PHE A 143 2.80 -12.40 12.73
C PHE A 143 2.95 -13.53 13.74
N THR A 144 2.88 -14.76 13.23
CA THR A 144 2.94 -16.00 14.01
C THR A 144 4.36 -16.52 14.15
N THR A 145 4.53 -17.64 14.86
CA THR A 145 5.82 -18.30 15.07
C THR A 145 6.57 -18.51 13.73
N GLY A 146 7.85 -18.15 13.73
CA GLY A 146 8.72 -18.23 12.55
C GLY A 146 8.70 -17.00 11.67
N ALA A 147 7.86 -15.98 11.96
CA ALA A 147 7.90 -14.74 11.23
C ALA A 147 9.22 -13.98 11.48
N SER A 148 9.91 -13.63 10.39
CA SER A 148 11.08 -12.76 10.37
C SER A 148 11.16 -12.18 8.95
N PHE A 149 10.51 -11.03 8.74
CA PHE A 149 10.42 -10.42 7.41
C PHE A 149 10.90 -8.97 7.44
N ALA A 150 11.61 -8.58 6.39
CA ALA A 150 11.81 -7.18 6.02
C ALA A 150 10.77 -6.82 4.96
N ILE A 151 9.62 -6.30 5.39
CA ILE A 151 8.50 -5.97 4.49
C ILE A 151 8.85 -4.68 3.77
N THR A 152 8.85 -4.73 2.44
CA THR A 152 9.26 -3.64 1.56
C THR A 152 8.24 -3.27 0.51
N GLU A 153 7.16 -4.07 0.36
CA GLU A 153 6.08 -3.77 -0.55
C GLU A 153 4.72 -4.09 0.02
N SER A 154 3.69 -3.42 -0.48
CA SER A 154 2.30 -3.83 -0.31
C SER A 154 1.47 -3.48 -1.54
N GLY A 155 0.29 -4.09 -1.66
CA GLY A 155 -0.63 -3.84 -2.75
C GLY A 155 -2.06 -4.20 -2.43
N VAL A 156 -2.98 -3.66 -3.24
CA VAL A 156 -4.42 -3.91 -3.16
C VAL A 156 -4.86 -4.72 -4.37
N LEU A 157 -5.61 -5.78 -4.13
CA LEU A 157 -6.06 -6.72 -5.16
C LEU A 157 -7.57 -7.00 -5.01
N ASN A 158 -8.17 -7.58 -6.05
CA ASN A 158 -9.59 -7.92 -6.06
C ASN A 158 -9.88 -9.40 -5.73
N ALA A 159 -8.87 -10.21 -5.40
CA ALA A 159 -9.06 -11.63 -5.08
C ALA A 159 -8.04 -12.14 -4.05
N ALA A 160 -8.39 -13.21 -3.34
CA ALA A 160 -7.54 -13.87 -2.34
C ALA A 160 -6.29 -14.51 -2.94
N SER A 161 -6.38 -14.95 -4.20
CA SER A 161 -5.27 -15.50 -4.97
C SER A 161 -5.39 -15.02 -6.42
N THR A 162 -4.28 -14.87 -7.13
CA THR A 162 -4.29 -14.26 -8.47
C THR A 162 -4.96 -12.87 -8.45
N GLY A 163 -5.95 -12.61 -9.31
CA GLY A 163 -6.71 -11.37 -9.34
C GLY A 163 -5.99 -10.22 -10.02
N THR A 164 -6.65 -9.05 -10.03
CA THR A 164 -6.14 -7.81 -10.62
C THR A 164 -5.53 -6.94 -9.52
N LEU A 165 -4.32 -6.46 -9.72
CA LEU A 165 -3.65 -5.51 -8.84
C LEU A 165 -4.17 -4.10 -9.14
N LEU A 166 -4.79 -3.46 -8.13
CA LEU A 166 -5.21 -2.07 -8.20
C LEU A 166 -4.03 -1.12 -8.06
N ALA A 167 -3.27 -1.29 -7.00
CA ALA A 167 -2.17 -0.41 -6.64
C ALA A 167 -1.05 -1.18 -5.95
N ARG A 168 0.18 -0.68 -6.09
CA ARG A 168 1.38 -1.21 -5.45
C ARG A 168 2.23 -0.07 -4.93
N GLN A 169 2.87 -0.30 -3.78
CA GLN A 169 3.87 0.61 -3.23
C GLN A 169 5.07 -0.17 -2.71
N VAL A 170 6.25 0.41 -2.93
CA VAL A 170 7.54 -0.07 -2.41
C VAL A 170 8.14 0.98 -1.48
N PHE A 171 8.67 0.56 -0.35
CA PHE A 171 9.09 1.43 0.75
C PHE A 171 10.33 0.89 1.47
N SER A 172 10.90 1.69 2.39
CA SER A 172 11.97 1.24 3.28
C SER A 172 11.48 0.09 4.17
N ALA A 173 12.35 -0.89 4.43
CA ALA A 173 11.98 -2.10 5.15
C ALA A 173 11.32 -1.83 6.50
N ILE A 174 10.18 -2.47 6.73
CA ILE A 174 9.54 -2.61 8.03
C ILE A 174 9.89 -4.01 8.54
N ASN A 175 10.77 -4.07 9.54
CA ASN A 175 11.22 -5.33 10.11
C ASN A 175 10.23 -5.84 11.15
N VAL A 176 9.63 -7.00 10.87
CA VAL A 176 8.67 -7.68 11.73
C VAL A 176 9.21 -9.00 12.24
N ALA A 177 8.79 -9.37 13.44
CA ALA A 177 9.13 -10.63 14.09
C ALA A 177 7.87 -11.34 14.58
N SER A 178 8.03 -12.58 15.04
CA SER A 178 6.94 -13.33 15.68
C SER A 178 6.33 -12.57 16.85
N GLY A 179 5.01 -12.44 16.85
CA GLY A 179 4.22 -11.71 17.84
C GLY A 179 3.99 -10.23 17.51
N ASP A 180 4.69 -9.66 16.53
CA ASP A 180 4.40 -8.31 16.04
C ASP A 180 3.07 -8.26 15.29
N SER A 181 2.46 -7.06 15.21
CA SER A 181 1.28 -6.78 14.39
C SER A 181 1.53 -5.58 13.51
N LEU A 182 1.27 -5.71 12.21
CA LEU A 182 1.38 -4.63 11.23
C LEU A 182 -0.01 -4.25 10.73
N GLN A 183 -0.47 -3.04 11.05
CA GLN A 183 -1.67 -2.48 10.43
C GLN A 183 -1.28 -1.73 9.15
N VAL A 184 -1.98 -2.06 8.06
CA VAL A 184 -1.86 -1.43 6.75
C VAL A 184 -3.20 -0.79 6.42
N THR A 185 -3.21 0.52 6.17
CA THR A 185 -4.40 1.28 5.80
C THR A 185 -4.19 1.95 4.45
N TRP A 186 -4.88 1.47 3.43
CA TRP A 186 -4.92 2.06 2.09
C TRP A 186 -6.08 3.03 1.97
N LYS A 187 -5.83 4.20 1.38
CA LYS A 187 -6.84 5.21 1.08
C LYS A 187 -6.76 5.63 -0.38
N PHE A 188 -7.91 5.65 -1.03
CA PHE A 188 -8.12 6.12 -2.39
C PHE A 188 -9.14 7.25 -2.35
N ASP A 189 -8.64 8.47 -2.40
CA ASP A 189 -9.40 9.69 -2.34
C ASP A 189 -9.80 10.12 -3.76
N VAL A 190 -11.10 10.25 -4.00
CA VAL A 190 -11.67 10.70 -5.29
C VAL A 190 -11.95 12.19 -5.18
N ASP A 191 -10.99 13.00 -5.62
CA ASP A 191 -11.05 14.45 -5.48
C ASP A 191 -11.42 15.15 -6.80
N THR A 192 -12.07 16.30 -6.69
CA THR A 192 -12.27 17.24 -7.78
C THR A 192 -11.11 18.24 -7.78
N ALA A 193 -10.21 18.14 -8.77
CA ALA A 193 -9.08 19.05 -8.93
C ALA A 193 -9.51 20.42 -9.48
#